data_3c172d7ef0e116ae3664425f4f53c956
#
_entry.id   3c172d7ef0e116ae3664425f4f53c956
#
_cell.length_a   1.000
_cell.length_b   1.000
_cell.length_c   1.000
_cell.angle_alpha   90.00
_cell.angle_beta   90.00
_cell.angle_gamma   90.00
#
_symmetry.space_group_name_H-M   'P 1'
#
loop_
_entity.id
_entity.type
_entity.pdbx_description
1 polymer ?
#
loop_
_entity_poly.entity_id
_entity_poly.type
_entity_poly.pdbx_seq_one_letter_code
_entity_poly.pdbx_strand_id
1 'polypeptide(L)'
;PIAVLMAFTACFIVGLVTYFTIPVSLLPDIAIPEITVQISGQNTSARELENTVVKPVRLQLMQVAGLRDIHSETRDGAGIIRLSFDFGTNTDLAFIEVNEKIDAAMNYLPREVERPRVVKASATDIPVFCLNLTLKTIENDAAFLDLCQFAETVIKRRIEQLPEVAMVDITGILGRQLQIVPDMKLLDMADITLNDLESALSANNIEPGSMTVRDGYYEYNIKFSTLLRTPEDVQNIYIRKNDRIFQIKDLAKVAVVPEKETGLSLANGKRAVTLAVIKQADENMDNMKEALAEVTDYFKSIYPDIEFTITRNQTELLDYTISNLKQNLSLGFLFICIVAILFLGDVKSPAVIGLSTVSYTHLTLP
;
A
#
# COMPACT_ATOMS: atom_id res chain seq x y z
N PRO A 1 27.08 -30.16 -43.03
CA PRO A 1 25.99 -29.20 -43.28
C PRO A 1 24.79 -29.43 -42.35
N ILE A 2 24.32 -30.68 -42.14
CA ILE A 2 23.13 -31.00 -41.35
C ILE A 2 23.32 -30.64 -39.88
N ALA A 3 24.46 -30.94 -39.27
CA ALA A 3 24.74 -30.62 -37.88
C ALA A 3 24.70 -29.09 -37.59
N VAL A 4 25.23 -28.31 -38.56
CA VAL A 4 25.20 -26.83 -38.45
C VAL A 4 23.77 -26.30 -38.57
N LEU A 5 23.00 -26.85 -39.51
CA LEU A 5 21.57 -26.49 -39.66
C LEU A 5 20.78 -26.80 -38.39
N MET A 6 20.99 -27.99 -37.79
CA MET A 6 20.35 -28.36 -36.54
C MET A 6 20.73 -27.45 -35.38
N ALA A 7 22.01 -27.07 -35.28
CA ALA A 7 22.46 -26.13 -34.24
C ALA A 7 21.81 -24.75 -34.40
N PHE A 8 21.75 -24.21 -35.61
CA PHE A 8 21.07 -22.94 -35.89
C PHE A 8 19.57 -23.01 -35.61
N THR A 9 18.90 -24.10 -35.99
CA THR A 9 17.48 -24.30 -35.72
C THR A 9 17.22 -24.38 -34.21
N ALA A 10 18.08 -25.07 -33.48
CA ALA A 10 17.97 -25.13 -32.01
C ALA A 10 18.15 -23.75 -31.37
N CYS A 11 19.18 -22.99 -31.78
CA CYS A 11 19.37 -21.62 -31.31
C CYS A 11 18.17 -20.69 -31.64
N PHE A 12 17.60 -20.84 -32.83
CA PHE A 12 16.46 -20.07 -33.29
C PHE A 12 15.21 -20.38 -32.41
N ILE A 13 14.96 -21.67 -32.13
CA ILE A 13 13.84 -22.09 -31.27
C ILE A 13 14.03 -21.54 -29.86
N VAL A 14 15.23 -21.68 -29.30
CA VAL A 14 15.54 -21.12 -27.96
C VAL A 14 15.31 -19.61 -27.93
N GLY A 15 15.82 -18.88 -28.95
CA GLY A 15 15.63 -17.44 -29.07
C GLY A 15 14.15 -17.04 -29.18
N LEU A 16 13.37 -17.82 -29.93
CA LEU A 16 11.94 -17.58 -30.08
C LEU A 16 11.18 -17.78 -28.73
N VAL A 17 11.51 -18.85 -28.02
CA VAL A 17 10.92 -19.11 -26.68
C VAL A 17 11.31 -17.99 -25.72
N THR A 18 12.57 -17.62 -25.68
CA THR A 18 13.08 -16.55 -24.80
C THR A 18 12.40 -15.20 -25.09
N TYR A 19 12.17 -14.88 -26.37
CA TYR A 19 11.49 -13.65 -26.79
C TYR A 19 10.09 -13.50 -26.16
N PHE A 20 9.35 -14.60 -26.01
CA PHE A 20 8.01 -14.58 -25.39
C PHE A 20 8.02 -14.68 -23.87
N THR A 21 9.16 -15.06 -23.27
CA THR A 21 9.24 -15.28 -21.82
C THR A 21 9.95 -14.18 -21.06
N ILE A 22 10.73 -13.31 -21.74
CA ILE A 22 11.42 -12.20 -21.09
C ILE A 22 10.40 -11.13 -20.64
N PRO A 23 10.31 -10.83 -19.34
CA PRO A 23 9.45 -9.76 -18.86
C PRO A 23 10.00 -8.41 -19.33
N VAL A 24 9.13 -7.56 -19.82
CA VAL A 24 9.48 -6.19 -20.23
C VAL A 24 9.03 -5.22 -19.15
N SER A 25 9.95 -4.40 -18.63
CA SER A 25 9.70 -3.39 -17.62
C SER A 25 10.33 -2.06 -18.00
N LEU A 26 9.72 -0.95 -17.57
CA LEU A 26 10.26 0.41 -17.75
C LEU A 26 11.50 0.66 -16.88
N LEU A 27 11.56 0.02 -15.73
CA LEU A 27 12.65 0.16 -14.78
C LEU A 27 13.23 -1.22 -14.48
N PRO A 28 14.54 -1.37 -14.48
CA PRO A 28 15.16 -2.63 -14.07
C PRO A 28 14.88 -2.89 -12.60
N ASP A 29 14.77 -4.16 -12.21
CA ASP A 29 14.65 -4.59 -10.81
C ASP A 29 15.97 -4.34 -10.09
N ILE A 30 16.17 -3.11 -9.65
CA ILE A 30 17.30 -2.73 -8.82
C ILE A 30 16.82 -2.78 -7.37
N ALA A 31 17.33 -3.73 -6.61
CA ALA A 31 17.15 -3.72 -5.18
C ALA A 31 17.82 -2.47 -4.60
N ILE A 32 17.02 -1.52 -4.16
CA ILE A 32 17.51 -0.36 -3.41
C ILE A 32 17.82 -0.90 -2.01
N PRO A 33 19.09 -0.85 -1.56
CA PRO A 33 19.45 -1.35 -0.25
C PRO A 33 19.04 -0.34 0.83
N GLU A 34 17.74 -0.12 0.95
CA GLU A 34 17.13 0.81 1.91
C GLU A 34 15.94 0.16 2.61
N ILE A 35 15.89 0.31 3.93
CA ILE A 35 14.78 -0.12 4.77
C ILE A 35 14.27 1.09 5.55
N THR A 36 12.98 1.31 5.54
CA THR A 36 12.32 2.40 6.26
C THR A 36 11.55 1.86 7.44
N VAL A 37 11.77 2.42 8.62
CA VAL A 37 11.00 2.14 9.84
C VAL A 37 10.08 3.31 10.13
N GLN A 38 8.79 3.05 10.16
CA GLN A 38 7.74 4.03 10.45
C GLN A 38 7.27 3.85 11.90
N ILE A 39 7.24 4.95 12.63
CA ILE A 39 6.83 5.01 14.04
C ILE A 39 5.61 5.90 14.12
N SER A 40 4.54 5.42 14.75
CA SER A 40 3.34 6.19 15.07
C SER A 40 3.33 6.55 16.55
N GLY A 41 3.06 7.81 16.87
CA GLY A 41 2.98 8.31 18.23
C GLY A 41 1.79 9.26 18.36
N GLN A 42 0.58 8.71 18.49
CA GLN A 42 -0.63 9.52 18.59
C GLN A 42 -0.54 10.55 19.74
N ASN A 43 -0.85 11.81 19.44
CA ASN A 43 -0.86 12.93 20.38
C ASN A 43 0.50 13.24 21.09
N THR A 44 1.62 12.78 20.56
CA THR A 44 2.93 13.00 21.13
C THR A 44 3.68 14.09 20.35
N SER A 45 4.30 15.04 21.04
CA SER A 45 5.11 16.07 20.38
C SER A 45 6.38 15.47 19.75
N ALA A 46 6.89 16.08 18.68
CA ALA A 46 8.09 15.61 17.98
C ALA A 46 9.29 15.40 18.93
N ARG A 47 9.50 16.32 19.88
CA ARG A 47 10.61 16.21 20.85
C ARG A 47 10.45 15.05 21.81
N GLU A 48 9.24 14.81 22.27
CA GLU A 48 8.93 13.71 23.17
C GLU A 48 9.04 12.37 22.44
N LEU A 49 8.45 12.27 21.24
CA LEU A 49 8.53 11.09 20.38
C LEU A 49 9.99 10.74 20.03
N GLU A 50 10.82 11.75 19.71
CA GLU A 50 12.24 11.54 19.46
C GLU A 50 12.96 10.95 20.68
N ASN A 51 12.75 11.50 21.85
CA ASN A 51 13.47 11.07 23.04
C ASN A 51 12.99 9.73 23.59
N THR A 52 11.67 9.46 23.54
CA THR A 52 11.07 8.29 24.18
C THR A 52 11.02 7.07 23.25
N VAL A 53 10.96 7.27 21.92
CA VAL A 53 10.74 6.19 20.96
C VAL A 53 11.81 6.15 19.87
N VAL A 54 11.97 7.25 19.09
CA VAL A 54 12.83 7.24 17.89
C VAL A 54 14.30 7.02 18.27
N LYS A 55 14.80 7.70 19.29
CA LYS A 55 16.18 7.56 19.73
C LYS A 55 16.52 6.16 20.28
N PRO A 56 15.73 5.53 21.17
CA PRO A 56 15.97 4.16 21.59
C PRO A 56 15.94 3.16 20.43
N VAL A 57 14.97 3.27 19.52
CA VAL A 57 14.86 2.41 18.33
C VAL A 57 16.10 2.60 17.44
N ARG A 58 16.48 3.83 17.14
CA ARG A 58 17.66 4.14 16.32
C ARG A 58 18.94 3.54 16.90
N LEU A 59 19.13 3.60 18.22
CA LEU A 59 20.31 3.02 18.89
C LEU A 59 20.38 1.50 18.71
N GLN A 60 19.25 0.80 18.72
CA GLN A 60 19.22 -0.63 18.44
C GLN A 60 19.49 -0.93 16.95
N LEU A 61 18.93 -0.12 16.06
CA LEU A 61 19.09 -0.27 14.61
C LEU A 61 20.52 0.02 14.13
N MET A 62 21.29 0.82 14.84
CA MET A 62 22.72 1.05 14.54
C MET A 62 23.59 -0.20 14.65
N GLN A 63 23.08 -1.27 15.24
CA GLN A 63 23.79 -2.55 15.40
C GLN A 63 23.54 -3.53 14.24
N VAL A 64 22.71 -3.15 13.26
CA VAL A 64 22.38 -4.00 12.11
C VAL A 64 23.60 -4.11 11.18
N ALA A 65 23.88 -5.32 10.73
CA ALA A 65 25.04 -5.59 9.89
C ALA A 65 24.91 -4.97 8.49
N GLY A 66 26.02 -4.46 7.95
CA GLY A 66 26.04 -3.85 6.62
C GLY A 66 25.36 -2.49 6.53
N LEU A 67 25.01 -1.88 7.65
CA LEU A 67 24.44 -0.53 7.70
C LEU A 67 25.50 0.49 7.30
N ARG A 68 25.21 1.27 6.24
CA ARG A 68 26.06 2.34 5.74
C ARG A 68 25.71 3.70 6.36
N ASP A 69 24.41 3.99 6.40
CA ASP A 69 23.90 5.27 6.92
C ASP A 69 22.54 5.09 7.57
N ILE A 70 22.23 5.95 8.54
CA ILE A 70 20.94 5.99 9.22
C ILE A 70 20.47 7.44 9.32
N HIS A 71 19.31 7.70 8.75
CA HIS A 71 18.66 9.01 8.80
C HIS A 71 17.32 8.91 9.52
N SER A 72 17.06 9.81 10.44
CA SER A 72 15.79 9.88 11.15
C SER A 72 15.14 11.25 11.06
N GLU A 73 13.85 11.27 10.84
CA GLU A 73 13.01 12.47 10.83
C GLU A 73 11.84 12.25 11.78
N THR A 74 11.64 13.19 12.69
CA THR A 74 10.57 13.11 13.69
C THR A 74 9.69 14.34 13.58
N ARG A 75 8.37 14.11 13.50
CA ARG A 75 7.32 15.14 13.49
C ARG A 75 6.35 14.87 14.63
N ASP A 76 5.44 15.80 14.87
CA ASP A 76 4.36 15.58 15.83
C ASP A 76 3.52 14.37 15.40
N GLY A 77 3.44 13.37 16.26
CA GLY A 77 2.71 12.15 16.02
C GLY A 77 3.35 11.11 15.10
N ALA A 78 4.50 11.37 14.45
CA ALA A 78 5.12 10.44 13.53
C ALA A 78 6.65 10.52 13.51
N GLY A 79 7.31 9.35 13.40
CA GLY A 79 8.75 9.24 13.20
C GLY A 79 9.07 8.33 12.02
N ILE A 80 10.10 8.67 11.27
CA ILE A 80 10.61 7.85 10.16
C ILE A 80 12.11 7.66 10.36
N ILE A 81 12.57 6.41 10.30
CA ILE A 81 14.00 6.07 10.29
C ILE A 81 14.31 5.35 8.98
N ARG A 82 15.22 5.89 8.19
CA ARG A 82 15.72 5.28 6.95
C ARG A 82 17.08 4.67 7.20
N LEU A 83 17.24 3.42 6.84
CA LEU A 83 18.47 2.66 6.94
C LEU A 83 18.97 2.39 5.52
N SER A 84 20.13 2.90 5.18
CA SER A 84 20.78 2.65 3.89
C SER A 84 21.92 1.65 4.09
N PHE A 85 21.94 0.60 3.30
CA PHE A 85 22.92 -0.48 3.35
C PHE A 85 23.93 -0.39 2.20
N ASP A 86 25.04 -1.11 2.31
CA ASP A 86 26.01 -1.22 1.24
C ASP A 86 25.44 -1.99 0.02
N PHE A 87 25.87 -1.61 -1.19
CA PHE A 87 25.47 -2.32 -2.40
C PHE A 87 25.90 -3.79 -2.34
N GLY A 88 24.97 -4.68 -2.67
CA GLY A 88 25.19 -6.13 -2.61
C GLY A 88 24.80 -6.76 -1.26
N THR A 89 24.36 -5.96 -0.29
CA THR A 89 23.76 -6.49 0.95
C THR A 89 22.43 -7.19 0.60
N ASN A 90 22.24 -8.39 1.17
CA ASN A 90 20.97 -9.08 1.03
C ASN A 90 19.91 -8.35 1.86
N THR A 91 19.02 -7.64 1.16
CA THR A 91 17.99 -6.80 1.79
C THR A 91 16.94 -7.60 2.56
N ASP A 92 16.74 -8.90 2.23
CA ASP A 92 15.81 -9.75 2.95
C ASP A 92 16.37 -10.16 4.32
N LEU A 93 17.66 -10.50 4.38
CA LEU A 93 18.32 -10.76 5.65
C LEU A 93 18.40 -9.52 6.52
N ALA A 94 18.73 -8.37 5.92
CA ALA A 94 18.73 -7.08 6.62
C ALA A 94 17.34 -6.72 7.16
N PHE A 95 16.27 -6.99 6.40
CA PHE A 95 14.89 -6.78 6.84
C PHE A 95 14.53 -7.64 8.05
N ILE A 96 14.94 -8.90 8.06
CA ILE A 96 14.73 -9.80 9.20
C ILE A 96 15.48 -9.28 10.43
N GLU A 97 16.75 -8.90 10.28
CA GLU A 97 17.57 -8.37 11.37
C GLU A 97 17.01 -7.04 11.92
N VAL A 98 16.54 -6.15 11.06
CA VAL A 98 15.87 -4.90 11.46
C VAL A 98 14.62 -5.20 12.30
N ASN A 99 13.79 -6.15 11.89
CA ASN A 99 12.62 -6.56 12.67
C ASN A 99 13.00 -7.13 14.04
N GLU A 100 14.05 -7.96 14.12
CA GLU A 100 14.57 -8.50 15.38
C GLU A 100 15.04 -7.37 16.31
N LYS A 101 15.78 -6.38 15.78
CA LYS A 101 16.24 -5.23 16.58
C LYS A 101 15.08 -4.37 17.06
N ILE A 102 14.02 -4.23 16.26
CA ILE A 102 12.80 -3.51 16.68
C ILE A 102 12.10 -4.28 17.80
N ASP A 103 11.95 -5.59 17.69
CA ASP A 103 11.34 -6.41 18.73
C ASP A 103 12.14 -6.34 20.03
N ALA A 104 13.47 -6.29 19.95
CA ALA A 104 14.32 -6.04 21.10
C ALA A 104 14.11 -4.64 21.70
N ALA A 105 13.94 -3.61 20.84
CA ALA A 105 13.70 -2.23 21.27
C ALA A 105 12.36 -2.11 22.00
N MET A 106 11.32 -2.85 21.60
CA MET A 106 9.99 -2.80 22.21
C MET A 106 10.01 -3.08 23.74
N ASN A 107 11.00 -3.81 24.24
CA ASN A 107 11.15 -4.07 25.66
C ASN A 107 11.51 -2.81 26.48
N TYR A 108 12.01 -1.78 25.81
CA TYR A 108 12.46 -0.52 26.43
C TYR A 108 11.54 0.65 26.14
N LEU A 109 10.50 0.44 25.28
CA LEU A 109 9.55 1.48 24.90
C LEU A 109 8.34 1.51 25.87
N PRO A 110 7.66 2.67 26.01
CA PRO A 110 6.39 2.75 26.71
C PRO A 110 5.35 1.77 26.11
N ARG A 111 4.52 1.19 26.97
CA ARG A 111 3.54 0.15 26.56
C ARG A 111 2.45 0.67 25.61
N GLU A 112 2.25 1.97 25.58
CA GLU A 112 1.24 2.65 24.74
C GLU A 112 1.74 2.86 23.30
N VAL A 113 3.03 2.62 23.04
CA VAL A 113 3.62 2.81 21.71
C VAL A 113 3.33 1.58 20.85
N GLU A 114 2.72 1.83 19.70
CA GLU A 114 2.51 0.79 18.70
C GLU A 114 3.86 0.30 18.14
N ARG A 115 3.92 -0.98 17.79
CA ARG A 115 5.12 -1.56 17.18
C ARG A 115 5.49 -0.82 15.90
N PRO A 116 6.72 -0.32 15.75
CA PRO A 116 7.18 0.32 14.52
C PRO A 116 7.01 -0.60 13.30
N ARG A 117 6.50 -0.03 12.21
CA ARG A 117 6.30 -0.74 10.95
C ARG A 117 7.57 -0.68 10.11
N VAL A 118 8.07 -1.83 9.70
CA VAL A 118 9.22 -1.92 8.79
C VAL A 118 8.73 -2.04 7.36
N VAL A 119 9.30 -1.22 6.49
CA VAL A 119 9.01 -1.21 5.05
C VAL A 119 10.34 -1.31 4.31
N LYS A 120 10.44 -2.29 3.42
CA LYS A 120 11.58 -2.44 2.52
C LYS A 120 11.33 -1.60 1.27
N ALA A 121 12.24 -0.69 0.94
CA ALA A 121 12.17 0.07 -0.30
C ALA A 121 12.63 -0.79 -1.49
N SER A 122 11.88 -0.77 -2.58
CA SER A 122 12.26 -1.38 -3.84
C SER A 122 12.06 -0.37 -4.98
N ALA A 123 12.89 -0.44 -6.02
CA ALA A 123 12.66 0.33 -7.23
C ALA A 123 11.36 -0.10 -7.93
N THR A 124 10.90 -1.31 -7.66
CA THR A 124 9.63 -1.86 -8.13
C THR A 124 8.41 -1.34 -7.36
N ASP A 125 8.61 -0.65 -6.22
CA ASP A 125 7.52 -0.05 -5.43
C ASP A 125 6.92 1.21 -6.08
N ILE A 126 7.40 1.58 -7.28
CA ILE A 126 6.79 2.65 -8.06
C ILE A 126 5.46 2.14 -8.61
N PRO A 127 4.35 2.83 -8.29
CA PRO A 127 3.04 2.42 -8.75
C PRO A 127 2.97 2.34 -10.29
N VAL A 128 2.50 1.22 -10.80
CA VAL A 128 2.32 1.04 -12.26
C VAL A 128 1.22 1.96 -12.77
N PHE A 129 0.18 2.14 -11.99
CA PHE A 129 -0.85 3.13 -12.18
C PHE A 129 -1.55 3.48 -10.87
N CYS A 130 -2.27 4.58 -10.87
CA CYS A 130 -3.13 5.00 -9.79
C CYS A 130 -4.60 4.89 -10.24
N LEU A 131 -5.39 4.11 -9.52
CA LEU A 131 -6.83 4.01 -9.70
C LEU A 131 -7.51 5.00 -8.76
N ASN A 132 -8.19 5.99 -9.32
CA ASN A 132 -8.93 6.98 -8.55
C ASN A 132 -10.42 6.65 -8.55
N LEU A 133 -11.01 6.72 -7.38
CA LEU A 133 -12.41 6.48 -7.11
C LEU A 133 -13.05 7.81 -6.72
N THR A 134 -14.05 8.23 -7.46
CA THR A 134 -14.83 9.46 -7.18
C THR A 134 -16.31 9.15 -7.21
N LEU A 135 -17.11 9.91 -6.46
CA LEU A 135 -18.56 9.82 -6.52
C LEU A 135 -19.08 10.59 -7.74
N LYS A 136 -20.05 10.00 -8.47
CA LYS A 136 -20.74 10.69 -9.58
C LYS A 136 -21.76 11.69 -9.07
N THR A 137 -22.38 11.40 -7.95
CA THR A 137 -23.38 12.24 -7.29
C THR A 137 -22.75 13.34 -6.45
N ILE A 138 -23.58 14.27 -5.95
CA ILE A 138 -23.15 15.38 -5.10
C ILE A 138 -22.43 14.84 -3.86
N GLU A 139 -21.22 15.34 -3.59
CA GLU A 139 -20.41 14.93 -2.47
C GLU A 139 -21.11 15.30 -1.14
N ASN A 140 -21.40 14.26 -0.40
CA ASN A 140 -21.81 14.33 1.01
C ASN A 140 -20.73 13.60 1.82
N ASP A 141 -20.31 14.17 2.94
CA ASP A 141 -19.29 13.56 3.81
C ASP A 141 -19.61 12.11 4.19
N ALA A 142 -20.89 11.80 4.45
CA ALA A 142 -21.29 10.43 4.74
C ALA A 142 -21.07 9.47 3.55
N ALA A 143 -21.45 9.87 2.35
CA ALA A 143 -21.26 9.06 1.15
C ALA A 143 -19.76 8.92 0.82
N PHE A 144 -18.94 9.93 1.08
CA PHE A 144 -17.51 9.84 0.91
C PHE A 144 -16.85 8.90 1.93
N LEU A 145 -17.30 8.92 3.19
CA LEU A 145 -16.86 7.96 4.20
C LEU A 145 -17.21 6.51 3.82
N ASP A 146 -18.40 6.29 3.25
CA ASP A 146 -18.80 4.99 2.72
C ASP A 146 -17.90 4.55 1.55
N LEU A 147 -17.55 5.47 0.65
CA LEU A 147 -16.60 5.22 -0.43
C LEU A 147 -15.22 4.87 0.11
N CYS A 148 -14.71 5.58 1.13
CA CYS A 148 -13.43 5.28 1.75
C CYS A 148 -13.40 3.86 2.34
N GLN A 149 -14.41 3.51 3.12
CA GLN A 149 -14.53 2.17 3.70
C GLN A 149 -14.65 1.09 2.63
N PHE A 150 -15.44 1.33 1.59
CA PHE A 150 -15.61 0.41 0.46
C PHE A 150 -14.30 0.23 -0.31
N ALA A 151 -13.57 1.31 -0.58
CA ALA A 151 -12.27 1.26 -1.26
C ALA A 151 -11.26 0.40 -0.48
N GLU A 152 -11.22 0.56 0.84
CA GLU A 152 -10.29 -0.17 1.71
C GLU A 152 -10.67 -1.64 1.90
N THR A 153 -11.95 -1.91 2.16
CA THR A 153 -12.40 -3.27 2.54
C THR A 153 -12.69 -4.18 1.35
N VAL A 154 -13.09 -3.61 0.21
CA VAL A 154 -13.53 -4.40 -0.96
C VAL A 154 -12.55 -4.22 -2.12
N ILE A 155 -12.37 -2.99 -2.61
CA ILE A 155 -11.63 -2.76 -3.86
C ILE A 155 -10.15 -3.07 -3.67
N LYS A 156 -9.52 -2.51 -2.64
CA LYS A 156 -8.12 -2.77 -2.32
C LYS A 156 -7.85 -4.26 -2.19
N ARG A 157 -8.63 -4.96 -1.37
CA ARG A 157 -8.45 -6.40 -1.13
C ARG A 157 -8.65 -7.24 -2.38
N ARG A 158 -9.57 -6.84 -3.27
CA ARG A 158 -9.79 -7.56 -4.51
C ARG A 158 -8.64 -7.40 -5.48
N ILE A 159 -8.06 -6.20 -5.56
CA ILE A 159 -6.88 -5.95 -6.40
C ILE A 159 -5.64 -6.66 -5.83
N GLU A 160 -5.46 -6.67 -4.50
CA GLU A 160 -4.36 -7.38 -3.83
C GLU A 160 -4.43 -8.92 -3.98
N GLN A 161 -5.57 -9.47 -4.36
CA GLN A 161 -5.71 -10.91 -4.64
C GLN A 161 -5.21 -11.32 -6.02
N LEU A 162 -4.91 -10.37 -6.89
CA LEU A 162 -4.35 -10.65 -8.21
C LEU A 162 -2.88 -11.08 -8.05
N PRO A 163 -2.45 -12.19 -8.69
CA PRO A 163 -1.08 -12.68 -8.57
C PRO A 163 -0.04 -11.69 -9.12
N GLU A 164 -0.44 -10.83 -10.06
CA GLU A 164 0.41 -9.81 -10.67
C GLU A 164 0.67 -8.60 -9.76
N VAL A 165 -0.11 -8.46 -8.67
CA VAL A 165 -0.07 -7.31 -7.77
C VAL A 165 0.72 -7.65 -6.50
N ALA A 166 1.76 -6.88 -6.20
CA ALA A 166 2.53 -7.03 -4.97
C ALA A 166 1.80 -6.42 -3.77
N MET A 167 1.32 -5.20 -3.94
CA MET A 167 0.54 -4.49 -2.92
C MET A 167 -0.24 -3.33 -3.53
N VAL A 168 -1.21 -2.85 -2.79
CA VAL A 168 -1.97 -1.64 -3.14
C VAL A 168 -1.84 -0.65 -2.00
N ASP A 169 -1.24 0.50 -2.28
CA ASP A 169 -1.23 1.62 -1.35
C ASP A 169 -2.46 2.50 -1.57
N ILE A 170 -3.05 3.00 -0.50
CA ILE A 170 -4.29 3.77 -0.57
C ILE A 170 -4.10 5.14 0.08
N THR A 171 -4.48 6.19 -0.63
CA THR A 171 -4.38 7.57 -0.18
C THR A 171 -5.71 8.31 -0.37
N GLY A 172 -5.89 9.41 0.36
CA GLY A 172 -7.15 10.17 0.32
C GLY A 172 -8.28 9.53 1.11
N ILE A 173 -7.99 8.56 1.98
CA ILE A 173 -8.97 7.97 2.89
C ILE A 173 -9.25 8.94 4.02
N LEU A 174 -10.51 9.01 4.39
CA LEU A 174 -10.99 9.68 5.58
C LEU A 174 -11.54 8.63 6.53
N GLY A 175 -10.95 8.56 7.73
CA GLY A 175 -11.41 7.67 8.79
C GLY A 175 -12.73 8.13 9.40
N ARG A 176 -13.42 7.21 10.06
CA ARG A 176 -14.59 7.52 10.90
C ARG A 176 -14.16 7.60 12.34
N GLN A 177 -14.53 8.66 13.02
CA GLN A 177 -14.37 8.76 14.46
C GLN A 177 -15.72 8.93 15.15
N LEU A 178 -15.85 8.35 16.32
CA LEU A 178 -16.97 8.59 17.19
C LEU A 178 -16.68 9.82 18.03
N GLN A 179 -17.41 10.89 17.77
CA GLN A 179 -17.28 12.14 18.51
C GLN A 179 -18.33 12.22 19.59
N ILE A 180 -17.90 12.48 20.82
CA ILE A 180 -18.75 12.71 21.97
C ILE A 180 -18.59 14.18 22.36
N VAL A 181 -19.64 14.97 22.18
CA VAL A 181 -19.65 16.40 22.51
C VAL A 181 -20.51 16.60 23.76
N PRO A 182 -19.89 16.79 24.94
CA PRO A 182 -20.62 16.98 26.17
C PRO A 182 -21.30 18.37 26.23
N ASP A 183 -22.49 18.43 26.79
CA ASP A 183 -23.13 19.70 27.13
C ASP A 183 -22.67 20.13 28.54
N MET A 184 -21.80 21.14 28.57
CA MET A 184 -21.20 21.61 29.82
C MET A 184 -22.24 22.05 30.86
N LYS A 185 -23.40 22.59 30.42
CA LYS A 185 -24.46 23.02 31.35
C LYS A 185 -25.14 21.83 32.00
N LEU A 186 -25.40 20.77 31.23
CA LEU A 186 -26.00 19.54 31.75
C LEU A 186 -25.03 18.80 32.68
N LEU A 187 -23.73 18.80 32.36
CA LEU A 187 -22.71 18.24 33.25
C LEU A 187 -22.64 18.97 34.57
N ASP A 188 -22.60 20.32 34.55
CA ASP A 188 -22.60 21.13 35.79
C ASP A 188 -23.85 20.91 36.63
N MET A 189 -25.05 20.83 36.01
CA MET A 189 -26.31 20.56 36.73
C MET A 189 -26.35 19.14 37.34
N ALA A 190 -25.64 18.19 36.74
CA ALA A 190 -25.54 16.81 37.21
C ALA A 190 -24.40 16.58 38.19
N ASP A 191 -23.53 17.58 38.41
CA ASP A 191 -22.30 17.48 39.20
C ASP A 191 -21.34 16.40 38.62
N ILE A 192 -21.30 16.27 37.29
CA ILE A 192 -20.49 15.31 36.56
C ILE A 192 -19.34 16.06 35.89
N THR A 193 -18.12 15.59 36.09
CA THR A 193 -16.91 16.14 35.45
C THR A 193 -16.59 15.43 34.14
N LEU A 194 -15.77 16.06 33.29
CA LEU A 194 -15.23 15.39 32.06
C LEU A 194 -14.47 14.12 32.42
N ASN A 195 -13.76 14.11 33.54
CA ASN A 195 -13.02 12.93 34.01
C ASN A 195 -13.97 11.77 34.44
N ASP A 196 -15.13 12.07 34.98
CA ASP A 196 -16.15 11.05 35.27
C ASP A 196 -16.66 10.42 33.96
N LEU A 197 -16.86 11.24 32.91
CA LEU A 197 -17.27 10.78 31.58
C LEU A 197 -16.20 9.89 30.93
N GLU A 198 -14.94 10.31 30.96
CA GLU A 198 -13.80 9.55 30.44
C GLU A 198 -13.63 8.22 31.19
N SER A 199 -13.73 8.25 32.50
CA SER A 199 -13.66 7.05 33.32
C SER A 199 -14.80 6.07 33.03
N ALA A 200 -16.03 6.57 32.80
CA ALA A 200 -17.14 5.73 32.43
C ALA A 200 -16.96 5.09 31.05
N LEU A 201 -16.47 5.84 30.07
CA LEU A 201 -16.15 5.31 28.73
C LEU A 201 -15.06 4.22 28.81
N SER A 202 -13.97 4.49 29.50
CA SER A 202 -12.85 3.55 29.66
C SER A 202 -13.27 2.27 30.40
N ALA A 203 -14.09 2.39 31.44
CA ALA A 203 -14.60 1.25 32.21
C ALA A 203 -15.56 0.35 31.42
N ASN A 204 -16.25 0.90 30.42
CA ASN A 204 -17.19 0.16 29.58
C ASN A 204 -16.59 -0.31 28.24
N ASN A 205 -15.36 0.04 27.93
CA ASN A 205 -14.66 -0.39 26.70
C ASN A 205 -13.54 -1.38 27.04
N ILE A 206 -13.91 -2.48 27.67
CA ILE A 206 -12.96 -3.52 28.07
C ILE A 206 -13.41 -4.89 27.56
N GLU A 207 -12.45 -5.72 27.20
CA GLU A 207 -12.63 -7.14 26.92
C GLU A 207 -11.96 -7.93 28.06
N PRO A 208 -12.62 -8.10 29.21
CA PRO A 208 -12.12 -8.99 30.25
C PRO A 208 -12.11 -10.41 29.68
N GLY A 209 -10.98 -11.08 29.75
CA GLY A 209 -10.81 -12.42 29.20
C GLY A 209 -11.91 -13.41 29.61
N SER A 210 -11.87 -14.61 29.07
CA SER A 210 -12.82 -15.67 29.43
C SER A 210 -12.65 -16.08 30.89
N MET A 211 -13.76 -16.15 31.62
CA MET A 211 -13.80 -16.74 32.97
C MET A 211 -14.40 -18.13 32.90
N THR A 212 -13.71 -19.10 33.46
CA THR A 212 -14.19 -20.47 33.55
C THR A 212 -14.95 -20.65 34.87
N VAL A 213 -16.23 -20.99 34.78
CA VAL A 213 -17.06 -21.32 35.93
C VAL A 213 -17.33 -22.80 35.94
N ARG A 214 -17.02 -23.46 37.05
CA ARG A 214 -17.23 -24.89 37.25
C ARG A 214 -18.48 -25.10 38.11
N ASP A 215 -19.43 -25.83 37.55
CA ASP A 215 -20.65 -26.26 38.27
C ASP A 215 -20.71 -27.81 38.26
N GLY A 216 -20.25 -28.43 39.33
CA GLY A 216 -20.15 -29.86 39.44
C GLY A 216 -19.21 -30.48 38.42
N TYR A 217 -19.74 -31.29 37.52
CA TYR A 217 -18.99 -31.94 36.43
C TYR A 217 -18.89 -31.11 35.15
N TYR A 218 -19.56 -29.95 35.08
CA TYR A 218 -19.59 -29.11 33.90
C TYR A 218 -18.71 -27.89 34.11
N GLU A 219 -17.96 -27.55 33.06
CA GLU A 219 -17.09 -26.39 33.00
C GLU A 219 -17.60 -25.45 31.89
N TYR A 220 -17.99 -24.24 32.30
CA TYR A 220 -18.54 -23.24 31.40
C TYR A 220 -17.52 -22.14 31.18
N ASN A 221 -17.12 -21.92 29.93
CA ASN A 221 -16.33 -20.75 29.54
C ASN A 221 -17.27 -19.57 29.26
N ILE A 222 -17.30 -18.61 30.19
CA ILE A 222 -18.09 -17.39 30.03
C ILE A 222 -17.17 -16.31 29.48
N LYS A 223 -17.47 -15.86 28.26
CA LYS A 223 -16.78 -14.73 27.62
C LYS A 223 -17.60 -13.46 27.85
N PHE A 224 -17.03 -12.50 28.57
CA PHE A 224 -17.58 -11.15 28.68
C PHE A 224 -16.96 -10.28 27.60
N SER A 225 -17.77 -9.53 26.87
CA SER A 225 -17.33 -8.51 25.92
C SER A 225 -18.21 -7.29 26.08
N THR A 226 -17.64 -6.21 26.56
CA THR A 226 -18.30 -4.91 26.71
C THR A 226 -17.71 -3.88 25.74
N LEU A 227 -17.17 -4.35 24.60
CA LEU A 227 -16.61 -3.46 23.58
C LEU A 227 -17.70 -2.58 22.99
N LEU A 228 -17.44 -1.29 23.00
CA LEU A 228 -18.28 -0.28 22.37
C LEU A 228 -18.05 -0.34 20.85
N ARG A 229 -19.07 -0.71 20.08
CA ARG A 229 -19.00 -0.88 18.63
C ARG A 229 -19.86 0.09 17.86
N THR A 230 -20.93 0.55 18.46
CA THR A 230 -21.91 1.43 17.83
C THR A 230 -22.08 2.73 18.63
N PRO A 231 -22.54 3.81 18.00
CA PRO A 231 -22.90 5.04 18.71
C PRO A 231 -23.95 4.80 19.81
N GLU A 232 -24.86 3.86 19.57
CA GLU A 232 -25.92 3.47 20.50
C GLU A 232 -25.36 2.82 21.76
N ASP A 233 -24.30 2.02 21.65
CA ASP A 233 -23.62 1.41 22.79
C ASP A 233 -23.08 2.50 23.71
N VAL A 234 -22.45 3.53 23.12
CA VAL A 234 -21.91 4.67 23.87
C VAL A 234 -23.01 5.52 24.48
N GLN A 235 -24.08 5.80 23.73
CA GLN A 235 -25.24 6.58 24.23
C GLN A 235 -25.89 5.95 25.43
N ASN A 236 -25.92 4.64 25.54
CA ASN A 236 -26.56 3.87 26.57
C ASN A 236 -25.66 3.56 27.78
N ILE A 237 -24.44 4.04 27.84
CA ILE A 237 -23.57 3.91 29.02
C ILE A 237 -24.17 4.68 30.17
N TYR A 238 -24.19 4.05 31.35
CA TYR A 238 -24.69 4.64 32.58
C TYR A 238 -23.55 5.24 33.40
N ILE A 239 -23.78 6.45 33.88
CA ILE A 239 -22.91 7.14 34.83
C ILE A 239 -23.67 7.32 36.12
N ARG A 240 -23.15 6.81 37.24
CA ARG A 240 -23.73 6.99 38.58
C ARG A 240 -22.99 8.09 39.34
N LYS A 241 -23.73 9.11 39.77
CA LYS A 241 -23.21 10.20 40.60
C LYS A 241 -24.26 10.60 41.64
N ASN A 242 -23.85 10.72 42.91
CA ASN A 242 -24.71 11.17 44.02
C ASN A 242 -26.09 10.47 44.06
N ASP A 243 -26.12 9.13 43.97
CA ASP A 243 -27.30 8.26 43.90
C ASP A 243 -28.26 8.53 42.72
N ARG A 244 -27.84 9.32 41.74
CA ARG A 244 -28.56 9.50 40.47
C ARG A 244 -27.84 8.71 39.38
N ILE A 245 -28.61 8.23 38.41
CA ILE A 245 -28.13 7.50 37.27
C ILE A 245 -28.45 8.32 36.01
N PHE A 246 -27.43 8.61 35.19
CA PHE A 246 -27.54 9.31 33.92
C PHE A 246 -27.08 8.43 32.80
N GLN A 247 -27.59 8.61 31.59
CA GLN A 247 -27.03 8.02 30.38
C GLN A 247 -26.21 9.06 29.65
N ILE A 248 -25.18 8.62 28.91
CA ILE A 248 -24.33 9.55 28.12
C ILE A 248 -25.19 10.38 27.15
N LYS A 249 -26.20 9.79 26.52
CA LYS A 249 -27.14 10.54 25.65
C LYS A 249 -27.85 11.71 26.31
N ASP A 250 -28.02 11.68 27.67
CA ASP A 250 -28.66 12.75 28.43
C ASP A 250 -27.69 13.90 28.74
N LEU A 251 -26.35 13.66 28.57
CA LEU A 251 -25.28 14.58 28.96
C LEU A 251 -24.45 15.04 27.78
N ALA A 252 -24.43 14.26 26.68
CA ALA A 252 -23.55 14.49 25.54
C ALA A 252 -24.23 14.09 24.24
N LYS A 253 -23.86 14.77 23.15
CA LYS A 253 -24.23 14.38 21.79
C LYS A 253 -23.18 13.43 21.25
N VAL A 254 -23.60 12.24 20.86
CA VAL A 254 -22.75 11.21 20.25
C VAL A 254 -23.06 11.14 18.77
N ALA A 255 -22.05 11.31 17.92
CA ALA A 255 -22.18 11.24 16.48
C ALA A 255 -20.94 10.62 15.83
N VAL A 256 -21.13 9.90 14.74
CA VAL A 256 -20.03 9.50 13.87
C VAL A 256 -19.72 10.66 12.95
N VAL A 257 -18.48 11.13 12.99
CA VAL A 257 -17.99 12.23 12.15
C VAL A 257 -16.72 11.79 11.42
N PRO A 258 -16.37 12.44 10.31
CA PRO A 258 -15.07 12.21 9.68
C PRO A 258 -13.94 12.61 10.63
N GLU A 259 -12.85 11.87 10.59
CA GLU A 259 -11.60 12.27 11.22
C GLU A 259 -11.07 13.57 10.61
N LYS A 260 -10.16 14.23 11.33
CA LYS A 260 -9.52 15.44 10.82
C LYS A 260 -8.71 15.11 9.57
N GLU A 261 -9.03 15.79 8.46
CA GLU A 261 -8.28 15.63 7.22
C GLU A 261 -6.80 15.97 7.41
N THR A 262 -5.93 15.02 7.12
CA THR A 262 -4.47 15.20 7.13
C THR A 262 -3.91 15.44 5.71
N GLY A 263 -4.70 15.14 4.68
CA GLY A 263 -4.36 15.30 3.27
C GLY A 263 -5.60 15.25 2.40
N LEU A 264 -5.51 15.82 1.21
CA LEU A 264 -6.60 15.85 0.23
C LEU A 264 -6.13 15.22 -1.08
N SER A 265 -6.84 14.20 -1.54
CA SER A 265 -6.67 13.63 -2.89
C SER A 265 -7.80 14.11 -3.79
N LEU A 266 -7.43 14.67 -4.94
CA LEU A 266 -8.38 15.17 -5.94
C LEU A 266 -8.16 14.48 -7.28
N ALA A 267 -9.24 14.04 -7.91
CA ALA A 267 -9.26 13.60 -9.30
C ALA A 267 -10.35 14.37 -10.06
N ASN A 268 -9.98 15.00 -11.15
CA ASN A 268 -10.89 15.84 -11.95
C ASN A 268 -11.63 16.92 -11.14
N GLY A 269 -10.98 17.47 -10.10
CA GLY A 269 -11.55 18.49 -9.23
C GLY A 269 -12.53 17.98 -8.17
N LYS A 270 -12.76 16.66 -8.08
CA LYS A 270 -13.58 16.03 -7.04
C LYS A 270 -12.69 15.33 -6.02
N ARG A 271 -13.19 15.20 -4.78
CA ARG A 271 -12.52 14.36 -3.77
C ARG A 271 -12.42 12.92 -4.26
N ALA A 272 -11.26 12.32 -4.11
CA ALA A 272 -10.98 10.99 -4.62
C ALA A 272 -10.27 10.13 -3.57
N VAL A 273 -10.57 8.84 -3.59
CA VAL A 273 -9.72 7.82 -2.98
C VAL A 273 -8.82 7.27 -4.07
N THR A 274 -7.52 7.33 -3.86
CA THR A 274 -6.52 6.89 -4.84
C THR A 274 -5.85 5.60 -4.37
N LEU A 275 -5.93 4.56 -5.20
CA LEU A 275 -5.23 3.30 -5.01
C LEU A 275 -4.02 3.27 -5.95
N ALA A 276 -2.83 3.27 -5.38
CA ALA A 276 -1.58 3.11 -6.09
C ALA A 276 -1.23 1.63 -6.17
N VAL A 277 -1.27 1.06 -7.37
CA VAL A 277 -1.08 -0.38 -7.58
C VAL A 277 0.37 -0.67 -7.94
N ILE A 278 1.01 -1.53 -7.17
CA ILE A 278 2.42 -1.90 -7.30
C ILE A 278 2.48 -3.33 -7.84
N LYS A 279 3.26 -3.52 -8.90
CA LYS A 279 3.43 -4.79 -9.61
C LYS A 279 4.33 -5.75 -8.82
N GLN A 280 4.02 -7.05 -8.88
CA GLN A 280 4.94 -8.11 -8.45
C GLN A 280 6.19 -8.12 -9.34
N ALA A 281 7.38 -8.27 -8.74
CA ALA A 281 8.66 -8.09 -9.42
C ALA A 281 8.78 -8.96 -10.68
N ASP A 282 8.46 -10.24 -10.58
CA ASP A 282 8.67 -11.23 -11.65
C ASP A 282 7.50 -11.32 -12.66
N GLU A 283 6.42 -10.53 -12.47
CA GLU A 283 5.24 -10.62 -13.33
C GLU A 283 5.35 -9.74 -14.59
N ASN A 284 4.63 -10.16 -15.64
CA ASN A 284 4.57 -9.42 -16.89
C ASN A 284 3.61 -8.23 -16.77
N MET A 285 4.04 -7.08 -17.28
CA MET A 285 3.23 -5.85 -17.28
C MET A 285 1.93 -6.00 -18.10
N ASP A 286 1.98 -6.76 -19.21
CA ASP A 286 0.79 -6.97 -20.06
C ASP A 286 -0.28 -7.80 -19.34
N ASN A 287 0.12 -8.85 -18.61
CA ASN A 287 -0.79 -9.68 -17.81
C ASN A 287 -1.46 -8.84 -16.72
N MET A 288 -0.68 -8.02 -16.03
CA MET A 288 -1.19 -7.11 -15.01
C MET A 288 -2.21 -6.12 -15.59
N LYS A 289 -1.93 -5.54 -16.75
CA LYS A 289 -2.82 -4.60 -17.44
C LYS A 289 -4.16 -5.26 -17.77
N GLU A 290 -4.14 -6.49 -18.29
CA GLU A 290 -5.34 -7.24 -18.64
C GLU A 290 -6.16 -7.60 -17.40
N ALA A 291 -5.53 -8.16 -16.37
CA ALA A 291 -6.18 -8.52 -15.10
C ALA A 291 -6.83 -7.31 -14.40
N LEU A 292 -6.16 -6.17 -14.42
CA LEU A 292 -6.67 -4.95 -13.81
C LEU A 292 -7.78 -4.29 -14.64
N ALA A 293 -7.71 -4.36 -15.97
CA ALA A 293 -8.80 -3.91 -16.83
C ALA A 293 -10.08 -4.73 -16.56
N GLU A 294 -9.95 -6.06 -16.47
CA GLU A 294 -11.06 -6.95 -16.16
C GLU A 294 -11.69 -6.61 -14.80
N VAL A 295 -10.88 -6.47 -13.76
CA VAL A 295 -11.35 -6.13 -12.40
C VAL A 295 -11.99 -4.73 -12.36
N THR A 296 -11.40 -3.77 -13.06
CA THR A 296 -11.93 -2.40 -13.10
C THR A 296 -13.28 -2.36 -13.83
N ASP A 297 -13.41 -3.07 -14.94
CA ASP A 297 -14.67 -3.13 -15.70
C ASP A 297 -15.76 -3.91 -14.94
N TYR A 298 -15.37 -4.94 -14.19
CA TYR A 298 -16.27 -5.63 -13.26
C TYR A 298 -16.80 -4.64 -12.20
N PHE A 299 -15.94 -3.86 -11.55
CA PHE A 299 -16.40 -2.87 -10.58
C PHE A 299 -17.29 -1.79 -11.19
N LYS A 300 -16.95 -1.27 -12.38
CA LYS A 300 -17.80 -0.29 -13.09
C LYS A 300 -19.20 -0.82 -13.37
N SER A 301 -19.33 -2.12 -13.66
CA SER A 301 -20.62 -2.75 -13.95
C SER A 301 -21.50 -2.89 -12.71
N ILE A 302 -20.90 -3.15 -11.55
CA ILE A 302 -21.63 -3.39 -10.29
C ILE A 302 -21.91 -2.10 -9.52
N TYR A 303 -20.99 -1.13 -9.60
CA TYR A 303 -21.05 0.12 -8.84
C TYR A 303 -21.14 1.34 -9.77
N PRO A 304 -22.31 1.56 -10.40
CA PRO A 304 -22.49 2.63 -11.40
C PRO A 304 -22.39 4.04 -10.81
N ASP A 305 -22.55 4.20 -9.49
CA ASP A 305 -22.47 5.48 -8.79
C ASP A 305 -21.02 5.93 -8.50
N ILE A 306 -20.05 5.02 -8.67
CA ILE A 306 -18.63 5.31 -8.51
C ILE A 306 -18.02 5.49 -9.90
N GLU A 307 -17.22 6.53 -10.05
CA GLU A 307 -16.39 6.76 -11.23
C GLU A 307 -14.99 6.26 -10.98
N PHE A 308 -14.49 5.39 -11.87
CA PHE A 308 -13.16 4.80 -11.82
C PHE A 308 -12.31 5.43 -12.91
N THR A 309 -11.28 6.18 -12.52
CA THR A 309 -10.33 6.81 -13.44
C THR A 309 -8.92 6.34 -13.16
N ILE A 310 -8.20 5.97 -14.23
CA ILE A 310 -6.80 5.54 -14.14
C ILE A 310 -5.92 6.74 -14.45
N THR A 311 -4.93 7.00 -13.59
CA THR A 311 -3.92 8.04 -13.79
C THR A 311 -2.52 7.45 -13.55
N ARG A 312 -1.48 8.15 -14.00
CA ARG A 312 -0.08 7.70 -13.92
C ARG A 312 0.11 6.31 -14.53
N ASN A 313 -0.52 6.07 -15.68
CA ASN A 313 -0.45 4.78 -16.34
C ASN A 313 0.91 4.56 -16.99
N GLN A 314 1.78 3.80 -16.33
CA GLN A 314 3.11 3.47 -16.86
C GLN A 314 3.02 2.46 -18.02
N THR A 315 1.93 1.67 -18.09
CA THR A 315 1.77 0.70 -19.17
C THR A 315 1.59 1.37 -20.51
N GLU A 316 0.85 2.49 -20.58
CA GLU A 316 0.70 3.28 -21.81
C GLU A 316 2.04 3.86 -22.28
N LEU A 317 2.85 4.36 -21.34
CA LEU A 317 4.19 4.88 -21.66
C LEU A 317 5.10 3.77 -22.19
N LEU A 318 5.03 2.58 -21.59
CA LEU A 318 5.77 1.39 -22.04
C LEU A 318 5.32 0.98 -23.44
N ASP A 319 4.01 0.83 -23.67
CA ASP A 319 3.43 0.49 -24.97
C ASP A 319 3.87 1.47 -26.07
N TYR A 320 3.81 2.76 -25.77
CA TYR A 320 4.25 3.82 -26.68
C TYR A 320 5.75 3.71 -27.00
N THR A 321 6.57 3.49 -25.98
CA THR A 321 8.03 3.37 -26.13
C THR A 321 8.40 2.14 -26.95
N ILE A 322 7.80 0.98 -26.66
CA ILE A 322 8.03 -0.27 -27.39
C ILE A 322 7.53 -0.15 -28.84
N SER A 323 6.34 0.42 -29.04
CA SER A 323 5.79 0.63 -30.39
C SER A 323 6.70 1.54 -31.23
N ASN A 324 7.16 2.63 -30.63
CA ASN A 324 8.09 3.57 -31.27
C ASN A 324 9.44 2.91 -31.61
N LEU A 325 9.98 2.08 -30.69
CA LEU A 325 11.20 1.32 -30.91
C LEU A 325 11.02 0.31 -32.05
N LYS A 326 9.93 -0.46 -32.04
CA LYS A 326 9.60 -1.42 -33.11
C LYS A 326 9.43 -0.72 -34.45
N GLN A 327 8.77 0.42 -34.50
CA GLN A 327 8.58 1.21 -35.71
C GLN A 327 9.93 1.73 -36.26
N ASN A 328 10.76 2.31 -35.40
CA ASN A 328 12.06 2.83 -35.77
C ASN A 328 13.01 1.71 -36.26
N LEU A 329 13.00 0.56 -35.57
CA LEU A 329 13.78 -0.63 -35.99
C LEU A 329 13.32 -1.14 -37.35
N SER A 330 11.98 -1.24 -37.56
CA SER A 330 11.43 -1.68 -38.87
C SER A 330 11.77 -0.71 -39.99
N LEU A 331 11.68 0.59 -39.72
CA LEU A 331 12.01 1.63 -40.68
C LEU A 331 13.52 1.61 -41.01
N GLY A 332 14.41 1.51 -40.01
CA GLY A 332 15.83 1.40 -40.18
C GLY A 332 16.21 0.15 -40.99
N PHE A 333 15.57 -0.98 -40.67
CA PHE A 333 15.74 -2.23 -41.43
C PHE A 333 15.35 -2.06 -42.92
N LEU A 334 14.19 -1.43 -43.16
CA LEU A 334 13.74 -1.15 -44.51
C LEU A 334 14.76 -0.30 -45.30
N PHE A 335 15.28 0.78 -44.69
CA PHE A 335 16.33 1.61 -45.32
C PHE A 335 17.62 0.85 -45.61
N ILE A 336 18.09 0.03 -44.66
CA ILE A 336 19.28 -0.83 -44.89
C ILE A 336 19.05 -1.76 -46.07
N CYS A 337 17.88 -2.40 -46.16
CA CYS A 337 17.55 -3.26 -47.29
C CYS A 337 17.52 -2.50 -48.64
N ILE A 338 16.92 -1.31 -48.69
CA ILE A 338 16.85 -0.47 -49.87
C ILE A 338 18.27 -0.08 -50.35
N VAL A 339 19.09 0.43 -49.43
CA VAL A 339 20.47 0.81 -49.72
C VAL A 339 21.30 -0.39 -50.21
N ALA A 340 21.18 -1.54 -49.54
CA ALA A 340 21.87 -2.76 -49.94
C ALA A 340 21.45 -3.25 -51.35
N ILE A 341 20.17 -3.19 -51.70
CA ILE A 341 19.66 -3.52 -53.04
C ILE A 341 20.23 -2.57 -54.07
N LEU A 342 20.27 -1.28 -53.80
CA LEU A 342 20.80 -0.26 -54.75
C LEU A 342 22.30 -0.43 -55.01
N PHE A 343 23.10 -0.81 -54.00
CA PHE A 343 24.54 -0.94 -54.13
C PHE A 343 24.99 -2.31 -54.66
N LEU A 344 24.29 -3.40 -54.29
CA LEU A 344 24.68 -4.77 -54.66
C LEU A 344 23.99 -5.24 -55.95
N GLY A 345 22.92 -4.58 -56.39
CA GLY A 345 22.19 -4.95 -57.60
C GLY A 345 21.53 -6.35 -57.58
N ASP A 346 21.51 -7.00 -56.40
CA ASP A 346 20.95 -8.32 -56.17
C ASP A 346 20.03 -8.29 -54.93
N VAL A 347 18.94 -9.03 -54.95
CA VAL A 347 17.94 -9.09 -53.84
C VAL A 347 18.31 -10.17 -52.81
N LYS A 348 19.11 -11.20 -53.23
CA LYS A 348 19.44 -12.34 -52.34
C LYS A 348 20.41 -11.95 -51.25
N SER A 349 21.45 -11.18 -51.58
CA SER A 349 22.46 -10.74 -50.62
C SER A 349 21.88 -9.79 -49.53
N PRO A 350 21.08 -8.79 -49.87
CA PRO A 350 20.37 -7.98 -48.87
C PRO A 350 19.40 -8.77 -47.96
N ALA A 351 18.75 -9.78 -48.51
CA ALA A 351 17.86 -10.64 -47.68
C ALA A 351 18.65 -11.42 -46.63
N VAL A 352 19.85 -11.93 -46.97
CA VAL A 352 20.73 -12.62 -45.99
C VAL A 352 21.28 -11.65 -44.96
N ILE A 353 21.72 -10.46 -45.39
CA ILE A 353 22.17 -9.39 -44.48
C ILE A 353 21.06 -8.94 -43.56
N GLY A 354 19.87 -8.75 -44.08
CA GLY A 354 18.71 -8.37 -43.31
C GLY A 354 18.37 -9.42 -42.26
N LEU A 355 18.33 -10.70 -42.62
CA LEU A 355 18.08 -11.79 -41.69
C LEU A 355 19.14 -11.87 -40.58
N SER A 356 20.41 -11.68 -40.94
CA SER A 356 21.52 -11.64 -39.99
C SER A 356 21.45 -10.44 -39.05
N THR A 357 21.11 -9.26 -39.56
CA THR A 357 21.00 -8.03 -38.79
C THR A 357 19.82 -8.10 -37.80
N VAL A 358 18.66 -8.61 -38.24
CA VAL A 358 17.49 -8.80 -37.36
C VAL A 358 17.84 -9.81 -36.26
N SER A 359 18.44 -10.93 -36.59
CA SER A 359 18.86 -11.93 -35.59
C SER A 359 19.87 -11.35 -34.57
N TYR A 360 20.82 -10.52 -35.06
CA TYR A 360 21.79 -9.88 -34.18
C TYR A 360 21.18 -8.86 -33.26
N THR A 361 20.27 -7.99 -33.74
CA THR A 361 19.61 -6.97 -32.94
C THR A 361 18.65 -7.56 -31.92
N HIS A 362 17.97 -8.66 -32.23
CA HIS A 362 17.14 -9.38 -31.27
C HIS A 362 17.91 -10.15 -30.19
N LEU A 363 19.20 -10.51 -30.49
CA LEU A 363 20.07 -11.19 -29.52
C LEU A 363 20.89 -10.25 -28.62
N THR A 364 21.07 -8.99 -29.02
CA THR A 364 21.98 -8.05 -28.34
C THR A 364 21.29 -6.86 -27.67
N LEU A 365 19.99 -6.66 -27.89
CA LEU A 365 19.22 -5.67 -27.15
C LEU A 365 18.56 -6.37 -25.95
N PRO A 366 18.81 -5.88 -24.71
CA PRO A 366 18.19 -6.40 -23.51
C PRO A 366 16.68 -6.13 -23.48
#